data_fc4957f2c0ba8f24178410453e0599d5
#
_entry.id   fc4957f2c0ba8f24178410453e0599d5
#
_cell.length_a   1.000
_cell.length_b   1.000
_cell.length_c   1.000
_cell.angle_alpha   90.00
_cell.angle_beta   90.00
_cell.angle_gamma   90.00
#
_symmetry.space_group_name_H-M   'P 1'
#
loop_
_entity.id
_entity.type
_entity.pdbx_description
1 polymer ?
#
loop_
_entity_poly.entity_id
_entity_poly.type
_entity_poly.pdbx_seq_one_letter_code
_entity_poly.pdbx_strand_id
1 'polypeptide(L)'
;MVKRTRFDEESCPVARSVDAVGDWWSLLIVRDAFDGSRRFGEFQRSLGVAKNILSARLRALVENGILEQAPTGYELTAKGEALFPVIVALRQWGEAFAFDPGEPHSELLDRRDQQPLKPLEVHAADGRLLTSADTEVHKLP
;
A
#
# COMPACT_ATOMS: atom_id res chain seq x y z
N MET A 1 -24.76 8.61 -6.49
CA MET A 1 -23.41 8.50 -5.93
C MET A 1 -23.35 7.35 -4.91
N VAL A 2 -22.42 6.46 -5.08
CA VAL A 2 -22.26 5.34 -4.16
C VAL A 2 -21.54 5.83 -2.90
N LYS A 3 -22.16 5.64 -1.74
CA LYS A 3 -21.56 6.02 -0.46
C LYS A 3 -20.60 4.93 -0.02
N ARG A 4 -19.36 5.31 0.28
CA ARG A 4 -18.35 4.39 0.79
C ARG A 4 -18.70 3.94 2.21
N THR A 5 -18.65 2.65 2.47
CA THR A 5 -18.79 2.09 3.81
C THR A 5 -17.56 2.46 4.64
N ARG A 6 -17.79 2.84 5.89
CA ARG A 6 -16.71 3.21 6.80
C ARG A 6 -16.48 2.12 7.84
N PHE A 7 -15.21 1.86 8.13
CA PHE A 7 -14.77 0.85 9.09
C PHE A 7 -13.85 1.41 10.17
N ASP A 8 -13.80 2.73 10.30
CA ASP A 8 -12.86 3.40 11.22
C ASP A 8 -13.15 3.13 12.70
N GLU A 9 -14.33 2.65 13.03
CA GLU A 9 -14.71 2.31 14.40
C GLU A 9 -14.71 0.81 14.68
N GLU A 10 -14.38 -0.01 13.68
CA GLU A 10 -14.28 -1.46 13.86
C GLU A 10 -13.13 -1.81 14.80
N SER A 11 -13.27 -2.92 15.54
CA SER A 11 -12.18 -3.42 16.38
C SER A 11 -11.13 -4.21 15.61
N CYS A 12 -11.39 -4.49 14.33
CA CYS A 12 -10.50 -5.26 13.48
C CYS A 12 -9.42 -4.36 12.86
N PRO A 13 -8.12 -4.63 13.10
CA PRO A 13 -7.05 -3.84 12.49
C PRO A 13 -7.07 -3.86 10.96
N VAL A 14 -7.47 -4.99 10.35
CA VAL A 14 -7.57 -5.08 8.90
C VAL A 14 -8.66 -4.13 8.38
N ALA A 15 -9.83 -4.11 9.04
CA ALA A 15 -10.94 -3.24 8.63
C ALA A 15 -10.56 -1.77 8.71
N ARG A 16 -9.88 -1.35 9.78
CA ARG A 16 -9.42 0.04 9.92
C ARG A 16 -8.36 0.40 8.89
N SER A 17 -7.47 -0.54 8.58
CA SER A 17 -6.45 -0.32 7.54
C SER A 17 -7.07 -0.15 6.17
N VAL A 18 -8.07 -0.99 5.84
CA VAL A 18 -8.80 -0.88 4.58
C VAL A 18 -9.55 0.45 4.51
N ASP A 19 -10.12 0.91 5.62
CA ASP A 19 -10.78 2.22 5.66
C ASP A 19 -9.81 3.36 5.34
N ALA A 20 -8.58 3.27 5.83
CA ALA A 20 -7.58 4.32 5.64
C ALA A 20 -6.95 4.29 4.25
N VAL A 21 -6.62 3.12 3.71
CA VAL A 21 -5.82 3.00 2.47
C VAL A 21 -6.31 1.91 1.52
N GLY A 22 -7.42 1.25 1.81
CA GLY A 22 -7.82 0.04 1.08
C GLY A 22 -8.41 0.27 -0.30
N ASP A 23 -8.80 1.51 -0.65
CA ASP A 23 -9.27 1.76 -2.00
C ASP A 23 -8.08 1.72 -2.97
N TRP A 24 -8.35 1.30 -4.20
CA TRP A 24 -7.26 1.08 -5.16
C TRP A 24 -6.50 2.35 -5.51
N TRP A 25 -7.18 3.51 -5.54
CA TRP A 25 -6.47 4.76 -5.85
C TRP A 25 -5.48 5.13 -4.75
N SER A 26 -5.86 4.99 -3.48
CA SER A 26 -4.98 5.28 -2.34
C SER A 26 -3.75 4.38 -2.34
N LEU A 27 -3.94 3.08 -2.56
CA LEU A 27 -2.82 2.13 -2.64
C LEU A 27 -1.89 2.44 -3.80
N LEU A 28 -2.44 2.80 -4.97
CA LEU A 28 -1.62 3.16 -6.13
C LEU A 28 -0.89 4.49 -5.93
N ILE A 29 -1.51 5.45 -5.23
CA ILE A 29 -0.84 6.70 -4.86
C ILE A 29 0.35 6.42 -3.93
N VAL A 30 0.16 5.57 -2.94
CA VAL A 30 1.24 5.19 -2.01
C VAL A 30 2.37 4.50 -2.79
N ARG A 31 2.04 3.60 -3.71
CA ARG A 31 3.04 2.99 -4.61
C ARG A 31 3.84 4.05 -5.35
N ASP A 32 3.15 5.01 -5.97
CA ASP A 32 3.82 6.07 -6.74
C ASP A 32 4.70 6.96 -5.84
N ALA A 33 4.26 7.20 -4.60
CA ALA A 33 5.08 7.95 -3.64
C ALA A 33 6.37 7.20 -3.32
N PHE A 34 6.32 5.88 -3.15
CA PHE A 34 7.52 5.07 -2.97
C PHE A 34 8.40 5.11 -4.23
N ASP A 35 7.80 5.22 -5.41
CA ASP A 35 8.54 5.30 -6.68
C ASP A 35 9.12 6.69 -6.95
N GLY A 36 8.83 7.67 -6.11
CA GLY A 36 9.41 9.00 -6.21
C GLY A 36 8.47 10.11 -6.66
N SER A 37 7.21 9.81 -6.95
CA SER A 37 6.24 10.86 -7.31
C SER A 37 6.03 11.80 -6.12
N ARG A 38 5.97 13.12 -6.39
CA ARG A 38 5.82 14.16 -5.37
C ARG A 38 4.75 15.18 -5.73
N ARG A 39 4.63 15.55 -7.00
CA ARG A 39 3.73 16.59 -7.47
C ARG A 39 2.42 16.02 -7.98
N PHE A 40 1.36 16.80 -7.84
CA PHE A 40 0.01 16.41 -8.32
C PHE A 40 0.05 15.88 -9.76
N GLY A 41 0.73 16.60 -10.65
CA GLY A 41 0.82 16.20 -12.06
C GLY A 41 1.52 14.88 -12.28
N GLU A 42 2.50 14.54 -11.44
CA GLU A 42 3.22 13.26 -11.52
C GLU A 42 2.29 12.11 -11.19
N PHE A 43 1.51 12.23 -10.10
CA PHE A 43 0.51 11.24 -9.73
C PHE A 43 -0.57 11.12 -10.81
N GLN A 44 -1.02 12.24 -11.35
CA GLN A 44 -2.06 12.21 -12.37
C GLN A 44 -1.61 11.53 -13.64
N ARG A 45 -0.40 11.80 -14.10
CA ARG A 45 0.16 11.15 -15.29
C ARG A 45 0.33 9.65 -15.09
N SER A 46 0.80 9.26 -13.91
CA SER A 46 0.97 7.83 -13.59
C SER A 46 -0.35 7.09 -13.54
N LEU A 47 -1.37 7.68 -12.92
CA LEU A 47 -2.63 6.99 -12.64
C LEU A 47 -3.70 7.18 -13.71
N GLY A 48 -3.62 8.24 -14.50
CA GLY A 48 -4.65 8.55 -15.49
C GLY A 48 -6.02 8.84 -14.87
N VAL A 49 -6.05 9.27 -13.61
CA VAL A 49 -7.28 9.49 -12.86
C VAL A 49 -7.76 10.94 -13.02
N ALA A 50 -9.07 11.16 -12.90
CA ALA A 50 -9.65 12.50 -12.94
C ALA A 50 -9.11 13.36 -11.78
N LYS A 51 -8.91 14.67 -12.05
CA LYS A 51 -8.32 15.60 -11.08
C LYS A 51 -9.08 15.64 -9.76
N ASN A 52 -10.42 15.64 -9.80
CA ASN A 52 -11.23 15.72 -8.59
C ASN A 52 -11.08 14.47 -7.72
N ILE A 53 -10.96 13.29 -8.34
CA ILE A 53 -10.76 12.03 -7.62
C ILE A 53 -9.37 12.03 -6.97
N LEU A 54 -8.34 12.38 -7.73
CA LEU A 54 -6.97 12.44 -7.20
C LEU A 54 -6.87 13.45 -6.05
N SER A 55 -7.45 14.63 -6.22
CA SER A 55 -7.44 15.66 -5.19
C SER A 55 -8.08 15.15 -3.89
N ALA A 56 -9.22 14.48 -4.01
CA ALA A 56 -9.92 13.93 -2.85
C ALA A 56 -9.11 12.84 -2.15
N ARG A 57 -8.46 11.96 -2.92
CA ARG A 57 -7.66 10.88 -2.35
C ARG A 57 -6.38 11.39 -1.68
N LEU A 58 -5.70 12.35 -2.31
CA LEU A 58 -4.51 12.96 -1.70
C LEU A 58 -4.88 13.67 -0.39
N ARG A 59 -6.01 14.38 -0.37
CA ARG A 59 -6.48 15.03 0.85
C ARG A 59 -6.75 14.01 1.95
N ALA A 60 -7.43 12.92 1.62
CA ALA A 60 -7.72 11.86 2.59
C ALA A 60 -6.45 11.24 3.15
N LEU A 61 -5.44 11.01 2.32
CA LEU A 61 -4.16 10.46 2.74
C LEU A 61 -3.40 11.42 3.67
N VAL A 62 -3.49 12.73 3.40
CA VAL A 62 -2.92 13.74 4.29
C VAL A 62 -3.66 13.76 5.62
N GLU A 63 -4.99 13.74 5.59
CA GLU A 63 -5.82 13.73 6.80
C GLU A 63 -5.54 12.50 7.65
N ASN A 64 -5.28 11.36 7.02
CA ASN A 64 -4.95 10.11 7.72
C ASN A 64 -3.48 10.03 8.14
N GLY A 65 -2.69 11.05 7.87
CA GLY A 65 -1.29 11.12 8.29
C GLY A 65 -0.35 10.21 7.50
N ILE A 66 -0.76 9.76 6.33
CA ILE A 66 0.06 8.89 5.46
C ILE A 66 0.97 9.72 4.57
N LEU A 67 0.45 10.84 4.08
CA LEU A 67 1.22 11.82 3.31
C LEU A 67 1.23 13.13 4.07
N GLU A 68 2.25 13.95 3.78
CA GLU A 68 2.29 15.34 4.23
C GLU A 68 2.70 16.23 3.07
N GLN A 69 2.28 17.49 3.12
CA GLN A 69 2.69 18.47 2.13
C GLN A 69 4.01 19.10 2.55
N ALA A 70 4.98 19.08 1.65
CA ALA A 70 6.31 19.61 1.86
C ALA A 70 6.66 20.53 0.68
N PRO A 71 7.76 21.32 0.76
CA PRO A 71 8.16 22.17 -0.38
C PRO A 71 8.34 21.39 -1.68
N THR A 72 8.75 20.13 -1.60
CA THR A 72 8.95 19.25 -2.77
C THR A 72 7.65 18.64 -3.29
N GLY A 73 6.55 18.78 -2.56
CA GLY A 73 5.25 18.19 -2.89
C GLY A 73 4.76 17.27 -1.79
N TYR A 74 4.05 16.22 -2.15
CA TYR A 74 3.55 15.23 -1.20
C TYR A 74 4.67 14.25 -0.85
N GLU A 75 4.87 14.02 0.44
CA GLU A 75 5.88 13.09 0.92
C GLU A 75 5.26 12.09 1.90
N LEU A 76 5.80 10.87 1.92
CA LEU A 76 5.37 9.86 2.88
C LEU A 76 5.84 10.26 4.27
N THR A 77 4.92 10.18 5.24
CA THR A 77 5.25 10.30 6.65
C THR A 77 5.84 8.99 7.16
N ALA A 78 6.29 8.94 8.42
CA ALA A 78 6.72 7.68 9.03
C ALA A 78 5.60 6.63 8.97
N LYS A 79 4.35 7.05 9.18
CA LYS A 79 3.18 6.18 9.08
C LYS A 79 3.00 5.67 7.63
N GLY A 80 3.22 6.55 6.65
CA GLY A 80 3.16 6.16 5.23
C GLY A 80 4.29 5.21 4.85
N GLU A 81 5.51 5.47 5.32
CA GLU A 81 6.65 4.59 5.07
C GLU A 81 6.42 3.18 5.64
N ALA A 82 5.68 3.08 6.73
CA ALA A 82 5.34 1.79 7.34
C ALA A 82 4.44 0.92 6.46
N LEU A 83 3.87 1.48 5.38
CA LEU A 83 3.12 0.72 4.40
C LEU A 83 4.01 0.01 3.38
N PHE A 84 5.32 0.21 3.41
CA PHE A 84 6.20 -0.45 2.45
C PHE A 84 6.02 -1.97 2.41
N PRO A 85 6.00 -2.68 3.55
CA PRO A 85 5.76 -4.13 3.51
C PRO A 85 4.41 -4.51 2.91
N VAL A 86 3.38 -3.67 3.05
CA VAL A 86 2.08 -3.92 2.43
C VAL A 86 2.18 -3.85 0.91
N ILE A 87 2.88 -2.84 0.39
CA ILE A 87 3.10 -2.69 -1.06
C ILE A 87 3.92 -3.86 -1.60
N VAL A 88 4.96 -4.28 -0.87
CA VAL A 88 5.77 -5.42 -1.27
C VAL A 88 4.92 -6.70 -1.31
N ALA A 89 4.07 -6.91 -0.30
CA ALA A 89 3.19 -8.08 -0.25
C ALA A 89 2.23 -8.10 -1.45
N LEU A 90 1.63 -6.95 -1.78
CA LEU A 90 0.75 -6.84 -2.95
C LEU A 90 1.52 -7.14 -4.24
N ARG A 91 2.73 -6.61 -4.37
CA ARG A 91 3.56 -6.85 -5.55
C ARG A 91 3.88 -8.33 -5.70
N GLN A 92 4.32 -8.97 -4.63
CA GLN A 92 4.68 -10.40 -4.70
C GLN A 92 3.48 -11.29 -4.98
N TRP A 93 2.34 -10.98 -4.38
CA TRP A 93 1.10 -11.70 -4.69
C TRP A 93 0.73 -11.52 -6.17
N GLY A 94 0.81 -10.28 -6.67
CA GLY A 94 0.52 -9.98 -8.08
C GLY A 94 1.46 -10.70 -9.03
N GLU A 95 2.76 -10.70 -8.73
CA GLU A 95 3.74 -11.40 -9.55
C GLU A 95 3.45 -12.91 -9.65
N ALA A 96 2.99 -13.50 -8.54
CA ALA A 96 2.69 -14.93 -8.50
C ALA A 96 1.38 -15.31 -9.20
N PHE A 97 0.37 -14.44 -9.17
CA PHE A 97 -0.99 -14.84 -9.56
C PHE A 97 -1.64 -13.98 -10.64
N ALA A 98 -1.14 -12.78 -10.91
CA ALA A 98 -1.78 -11.85 -11.83
C ALA A 98 -1.10 -11.78 -13.22
N PHE A 99 -0.07 -12.57 -13.45
CA PHE A 99 0.67 -12.62 -14.71
C PHE A 99 0.74 -14.05 -15.23
N ASP A 100 0.75 -14.20 -16.55
CA ASP A 100 0.99 -15.49 -17.16
C ASP A 100 2.47 -15.88 -17.03
N PRO A 101 2.79 -17.18 -17.07
CA PRO A 101 4.19 -17.61 -17.00
C PRO A 101 5.04 -16.94 -18.09
N GLY A 102 6.10 -16.26 -17.68
CA GLY A 102 7.01 -15.57 -18.61
C GLY A 102 6.53 -14.20 -19.09
N GLU A 103 5.34 -13.77 -18.69
CA GLU A 103 4.84 -12.43 -19.02
C GLU A 103 5.69 -11.38 -18.31
N PRO A 104 6.22 -10.37 -19.04
CA PRO A 104 7.07 -9.36 -18.40
C PRO A 104 6.27 -8.45 -17.47
N HIS A 105 6.89 -8.02 -16.37
CA HIS A 105 6.32 -7.09 -15.42
C HIS A 105 7.42 -6.24 -14.80
N SER A 106 7.03 -5.15 -14.16
CA SER A 106 8.00 -4.32 -13.42
C SER A 106 8.55 -5.11 -12.23
N GLU A 107 9.77 -4.80 -11.83
CA GLU A 107 10.43 -5.46 -10.72
C GLU A 107 10.85 -4.46 -9.67
N LEU A 108 10.76 -4.87 -8.41
CA LEU A 108 11.31 -4.12 -7.29
C LEU A 108 12.61 -4.80 -6.89
N LEU A 109 13.70 -4.05 -6.98
CA LEU A 109 15.03 -4.60 -6.76
C LEU A 109 15.72 -3.92 -5.58
N ASP A 110 16.59 -4.67 -4.91
CA ASP A 110 17.51 -4.09 -3.95
C ASP A 110 18.43 -3.13 -4.71
N ARG A 111 18.46 -1.86 -4.27
CA ARG A 111 19.26 -0.81 -4.93
C ARG A 111 20.74 -1.14 -4.93
N ARG A 112 21.22 -1.85 -3.91
CA ARG A 112 22.63 -2.14 -3.71
C ARG A 112 23.16 -3.17 -4.71
N ASP A 113 22.45 -4.29 -4.89
CA ASP A 113 22.91 -5.40 -5.72
C ASP A 113 22.05 -5.67 -6.94
N GLN A 114 20.97 -4.90 -7.11
CA GLN A 114 20.04 -5.01 -8.24
C GLN A 114 19.40 -6.40 -8.36
N GLN A 115 19.22 -7.07 -7.23
CA GLN A 115 18.56 -8.38 -7.18
C GLN A 115 17.13 -8.26 -6.66
N PRO A 116 16.24 -9.16 -7.10
CA PRO A 116 14.88 -9.21 -6.55
C PRO A 116 14.90 -9.43 -5.04
N LEU A 117 13.86 -8.95 -4.37
CA LEU A 117 13.73 -9.11 -2.93
C LEU A 117 13.39 -10.57 -2.60
N LYS A 118 13.84 -11.01 -1.43
CA LYS A 118 13.45 -12.30 -0.89
C LYS A 118 11.93 -12.31 -0.68
N PRO A 119 11.24 -13.45 -0.95
CA PRO A 119 9.80 -13.52 -0.68
C PRO A 119 9.46 -13.20 0.77
N LEU A 120 8.38 -12.43 0.95
CA LEU A 120 7.89 -12.11 2.29
C LEU A 120 7.37 -13.37 2.96
N GLU A 121 7.68 -13.50 4.23
CA GLU A 121 7.27 -14.63 5.05
C GLU A 121 6.72 -14.12 6.37
N VAL A 122 5.75 -14.83 6.91
CA VAL A 122 5.19 -14.51 8.22
C VAL A 122 5.83 -15.46 9.26
N HIS A 123 6.42 -14.87 10.29
CA HIS A 123 7.12 -15.63 11.32
C HIS A 123 6.51 -15.41 12.69
N ALA A 124 6.52 -16.46 13.49
CA ALA A 124 6.20 -16.35 14.91
C ALA A 124 7.29 -15.53 15.63
N ALA A 125 6.99 -15.09 16.84
CA ALA A 125 7.95 -14.34 17.64
C ALA A 125 9.26 -15.11 17.89
N ASP A 126 9.20 -16.45 17.91
CA ASP A 126 10.36 -17.31 18.10
C ASP A 126 11.07 -17.67 16.78
N GLY A 127 10.61 -17.12 15.65
CA GLY A 127 11.25 -17.29 14.35
C GLY A 127 10.69 -18.39 13.46
N ARG A 128 9.73 -19.19 13.97
CA ARG A 128 9.12 -20.24 13.14
C ARG A 128 8.33 -19.64 12.00
N LEU A 129 8.43 -20.24 10.81
CA LEU A 129 7.61 -19.84 9.66
C LEU A 129 6.16 -20.27 9.90
N LEU A 130 5.22 -19.35 9.69
CA LEU A 130 3.80 -19.61 9.92
C LEU A 130 3.01 -19.59 8.62
N THR A 131 2.00 -20.45 8.55
CA THR A 131 0.93 -20.37 7.56
C THR A 131 -0.35 -19.88 8.26
N SER A 132 -1.40 -19.63 7.49
CA SER A 132 -2.67 -19.19 8.08
C SER A 132 -3.23 -20.20 9.08
N ALA A 133 -2.98 -21.50 8.85
CA ALA A 133 -3.44 -22.56 9.74
C ALA A 133 -2.79 -22.51 11.13
N ASP A 134 -1.63 -21.86 11.23
CA ASP A 134 -0.88 -21.72 12.48
C ASP A 134 -1.31 -20.52 13.30
N THR A 135 -2.27 -19.73 12.82
CA THR A 135 -2.67 -18.47 13.46
C THR A 135 -4.16 -18.47 13.78
N GLU A 136 -4.55 -17.67 14.75
CA GLU A 136 -5.94 -17.46 15.07
C GLU A 136 -6.18 -16.03 15.52
N VAL A 137 -7.38 -15.51 15.29
CA VAL A 137 -7.76 -14.17 15.71
C VAL A 137 -8.62 -14.26 16.97
N HIS A 138 -8.22 -13.53 18.00
CA HIS A 138 -9.05 -13.37 19.20
C HIS A 138 -9.88 -12.09 19.01
N LYS A 139 -11.17 -12.27 18.80
CA LYS A 139 -12.10 -11.16 18.60
C LYS A 139 -12.58 -10.62 19.93
N LEU A 140 -12.78 -9.29 20.00
CA LEU A 140 -13.38 -8.68 21.17
C LEU A 140 -14.85 -9.09 21.30
N PRO A 141 -15.37 -9.23 22.54
CA PRO A 141 -16.78 -9.57 22.76
C PRO A 141 -17.72 -8.46 22.30
#